data_4ac3ffc7a95e22e5e8a81214d40fd9c7
#
_entry.id   4ac3ffc7a95e22e5e8a81214d40fd9c7
#
_cell.length_a   1.000
_cell.length_b   1.000
_cell.length_c   1.000
_cell.angle_alpha   90.00
_cell.angle_beta   90.00
_cell.angle_gamma   90.00
#
_symmetry.space_group_name_H-M   'P 1'
#
loop_
_entity.id
_entity.type
_entity.pdbx_description
1 polymer ?
#
loop_
_entity_poly.entity_id
_entity_poly.type
_entity_poly.pdbx_seq_one_letter_code
_entity_poly.pdbx_strand_id
1 'polypeptide(L)'
;MGTLKKDQHTILLLQAETTQRVWADFSTVEQAMEELISYFEHSLKEKAPNKLTLKYQIADFNRYIDTTPDIGCLVFDHETKSYVPHDKTWIKKQVFTMLRGIVVNK
;
A
#
# COMPACT_ATOMS: atom_id res chain seq x y z
N MET A 1 2.54 -26.85 11.56
CA MET A 1 2.15 -26.35 10.45
C MET A 1 1.24 -25.26 10.58
N GLY A 2 0.20 -25.25 11.03
CA GLY A 2 -0.77 -24.18 11.03
C GLY A 2 -0.24 -22.78 11.19
N THR A 3 1.06 -22.63 11.21
CA THR A 3 1.67 -21.32 11.33
C THR A 3 1.75 -20.57 10.03
N LEU A 4 1.57 -21.25 8.92
CA LEU A 4 1.62 -20.57 7.64
C LEU A 4 0.34 -19.77 7.43
N LYS A 5 0.53 -18.49 7.16
CA LYS A 5 -0.61 -17.65 6.79
C LYS A 5 -1.12 -18.08 5.43
N LYS A 6 -2.42 -18.12 5.29
CA LYS A 6 -3.00 -18.30 3.98
C LYS A 6 -2.81 -17.01 3.20
N ASP A 7 -2.50 -17.15 1.91
CA ASP A 7 -2.43 -16.01 1.05
C ASP A 7 -3.79 -15.34 0.99
N GLN A 8 -3.81 -14.05 1.14
CA GLN A 8 -5.02 -13.27 1.01
C GLN A 8 -4.95 -12.48 -0.28
N HIS A 9 -5.59 -12.99 -1.32
CA HIS A 9 -5.62 -12.31 -2.60
C HIS A 9 -6.12 -10.89 -2.39
N THR A 10 -5.36 -9.93 -2.87
CA THR A 10 -5.59 -8.53 -2.58
C THR A 10 -5.66 -7.74 -3.87
N ILE A 11 -6.71 -6.94 -4.01
CA ILE A 11 -6.88 -6.08 -5.18
C ILE A 11 -6.69 -4.65 -4.72
N LEU A 12 -5.72 -3.97 -5.30
CA LEU A 12 -5.44 -2.57 -5.00
C LEU A 12 -6.03 -1.69 -6.09
N LEU A 13 -6.82 -0.72 -5.67
CA LEU A 13 -7.45 0.25 -6.57
C LEU A 13 -6.84 1.62 -6.31
N LEU A 14 -6.35 2.26 -7.35
CA LEU A 14 -5.69 3.56 -7.20
C LEU A 14 -6.13 4.49 -8.32
N GLN A 15 -6.56 5.67 -7.94
CA GLN A 15 -6.85 6.75 -8.88
C GLN A 15 -5.93 7.91 -8.55
N ALA A 16 -4.81 7.98 -9.27
CA ALA A 16 -3.80 9.02 -9.04
C ALA A 16 -4.25 10.37 -9.56
N GLU A 17 -5.02 10.36 -10.63
CA GLU A 17 -5.56 11.57 -11.23
C GLU A 17 -7.05 11.38 -11.50
N THR A 18 -7.74 12.48 -11.79
CA THR A 18 -9.19 12.43 -11.94
C THR A 18 -9.67 11.53 -13.08
N THR A 19 -8.82 11.28 -14.07
CA THR A 19 -9.20 10.54 -15.25
C THR A 19 -8.59 9.15 -15.34
N GLN A 20 -7.63 8.83 -14.49
CA GLN A 20 -6.93 7.56 -14.59
C GLN A 20 -7.14 6.71 -13.35
N ARG A 21 -7.65 5.52 -13.57
CA ARG A 21 -7.79 4.51 -12.53
C ARG A 21 -6.93 3.33 -12.88
N VAL A 22 -6.19 2.86 -11.91
CA VAL A 22 -5.33 1.69 -12.04
C VAL A 22 -5.76 0.69 -10.98
N TRP A 23 -5.82 -0.57 -11.36
CA TRP A 23 -6.02 -1.61 -10.37
C TRP A 23 -5.10 -2.78 -10.69
N ALA A 24 -4.69 -3.46 -9.64
CA ALA A 24 -3.80 -4.61 -9.77
C ALA A 24 -4.08 -5.57 -8.63
N ASP A 25 -3.78 -6.84 -8.84
CA ASP A 25 -4.01 -7.81 -7.81
C ASP A 25 -2.69 -8.46 -7.39
N PHE A 26 -2.68 -8.94 -6.16
CA PHE A 26 -1.49 -9.49 -5.51
C PHE A 26 -1.88 -10.71 -4.69
N SER A 27 -0.92 -11.58 -4.46
CA SER A 27 -1.17 -12.78 -3.67
C SER A 27 -1.32 -12.49 -2.18
N THR A 28 -0.73 -11.41 -1.70
CA THR A 28 -0.78 -11.06 -0.28
C THR A 28 -0.98 -9.58 -0.08
N VAL A 29 -1.44 -9.21 1.12
CA VAL A 29 -1.56 -7.81 1.51
C VAL A 29 -0.20 -7.12 1.46
N GLU A 30 0.84 -7.81 1.93
CA GLU A 30 2.19 -7.25 1.96
C GLU A 30 2.67 -6.85 0.57
N GLN A 31 2.44 -7.72 -0.42
CA GLN A 31 2.83 -7.39 -1.79
C GLN A 31 2.10 -6.16 -2.31
N ALA A 32 0.81 -6.05 -2.00
CA ALA A 32 0.04 -4.89 -2.41
C ALA A 32 0.56 -3.61 -1.76
N MET A 33 0.91 -3.67 -0.47
CA MET A 33 1.43 -2.52 0.23
C MET A 33 2.81 -2.13 -0.27
N GLU A 34 3.64 -3.12 -0.61
CA GLU A 34 4.96 -2.85 -1.19
C GLU A 34 4.83 -2.11 -2.52
N GLU A 35 3.88 -2.51 -3.33
CA GLU A 35 3.65 -1.84 -4.60
C GLU A 35 3.19 -0.40 -4.38
N LEU A 36 2.32 -0.20 -3.40
CA LEU A 36 1.84 1.14 -3.07
C LEU A 36 2.98 2.04 -2.59
N ILE A 37 3.88 1.50 -1.78
CA ILE A 37 5.07 2.23 -1.35
C ILE A 37 5.94 2.59 -2.56
N SER A 38 6.05 1.67 -3.50
CA SER A 38 6.81 1.91 -4.72
C SER A 38 6.22 3.08 -5.52
N TYR A 39 4.91 3.16 -5.64
CA TYR A 39 4.25 4.29 -6.29
C TYR A 39 4.55 5.60 -5.58
N PHE A 40 4.51 5.57 -4.25
CA PHE A 40 4.83 6.74 -3.44
C PHE A 40 6.27 7.19 -3.67
N GLU A 41 7.21 6.25 -3.64
CA GLU A 41 8.62 6.56 -3.84
C GLU A 41 8.87 7.12 -5.24
N HIS A 42 8.19 6.56 -6.23
CA HIS A 42 8.28 7.06 -7.59
C HIS A 42 7.79 8.51 -7.68
N SER A 43 6.71 8.81 -6.98
CA SER A 43 6.17 10.16 -6.91
C SER A 43 7.17 11.14 -6.29
N LEU A 44 7.85 10.72 -5.23
CA LEU A 44 8.89 11.54 -4.61
C LEU A 44 10.04 11.80 -5.57
N LYS A 45 10.45 10.78 -6.29
CA LYS A 45 11.56 10.89 -7.23
C LYS A 45 11.22 11.82 -8.38
N GLU A 46 9.98 11.82 -8.83
CA GLU A 46 9.54 12.74 -9.88
C GLU A 46 9.61 14.19 -9.43
N LYS A 47 9.35 14.45 -8.15
CA LYS A 47 9.40 15.81 -7.61
C LYS A 47 10.82 16.28 -7.35
N ALA A 48 11.76 15.37 -7.21
CA ALA A 48 13.15 15.69 -6.91
C ALA A 48 14.08 14.75 -7.70
N PRO A 49 14.11 14.87 -9.02
CA PRO A 49 14.83 13.90 -9.86
C PRO A 49 16.34 13.92 -9.69
N ASN A 50 16.88 14.98 -9.12
CA ASN A 50 18.33 15.09 -8.94
C ASN A 50 18.83 14.52 -7.62
N LYS A 51 17.94 14.03 -6.78
CA LYS A 51 18.36 13.45 -5.52
C LYS A 51 18.77 12.00 -5.74
N LEU A 52 19.93 11.65 -5.20
CA LEU A 52 20.44 10.29 -5.30
C LEU A 52 19.81 9.36 -4.27
N THR A 53 19.34 9.90 -3.16
CA THR A 53 18.77 9.13 -2.07
C THR A 53 17.41 9.69 -1.70
N LEU A 54 16.44 8.82 -1.56
CA LEU A 54 15.11 9.21 -1.10
C LEU A 54 15.06 9.11 0.41
N LYS A 55 14.68 10.21 1.05
CA LYS A 55 14.44 10.22 2.48
C LYS A 55 13.02 10.71 2.71
N TYR A 56 12.30 9.98 3.53
CA TYR A 56 10.93 10.38 3.86
C TYR A 56 10.53 9.79 5.20
N GLN A 57 9.46 10.34 5.75
CA GLN A 57 8.88 9.89 6.99
C GLN A 57 7.50 9.32 6.72
N ILE A 58 6.98 8.59 7.68
CA ILE A 58 5.63 8.02 7.53
C ILE A 58 4.58 9.12 7.30
N ALA A 59 4.80 10.31 7.86
CA ALA A 59 3.90 11.43 7.63
C ALA A 59 3.81 11.82 6.15
N ASP A 60 4.93 11.69 5.43
CA ASP A 60 4.95 11.99 4.00
C ASP A 60 4.12 10.97 3.22
N PHE A 61 4.21 9.70 3.58
CA PHE A 61 3.39 8.67 2.97
C PHE A 61 1.91 8.91 3.27
N ASN A 62 1.60 9.24 4.52
CA ASN A 62 0.21 9.50 4.90
C ASN A 62 -0.37 10.67 4.10
N ARG A 63 0.43 11.70 3.87
CA ARG A 63 0.00 12.84 3.05
C ARG A 63 -0.25 12.40 1.62
N TYR A 64 0.61 11.55 1.08
CA TYR A 64 0.43 11.02 -0.25
C TYR A 64 -0.92 10.30 -0.38
N ILE A 65 -1.24 9.46 0.59
CA ILE A 65 -2.51 8.74 0.61
C ILE A 65 -3.68 9.71 0.72
N ASP A 66 -3.58 10.69 1.61
CA ASP A 66 -4.66 11.64 1.85
C ASP A 66 -4.95 12.51 0.63
N THR A 67 -3.92 12.83 -0.15
CA THR A 67 -4.08 13.69 -1.32
C THR A 67 -4.37 12.92 -2.61
N THR A 68 -4.29 11.60 -2.57
CA THR A 68 -4.66 10.79 -3.72
C THR A 68 -6.19 10.82 -3.88
N PRO A 69 -6.71 11.11 -5.07
CA PRO A 69 -8.15 11.24 -5.27
C PRO A 69 -8.96 10.04 -4.78
N ASP A 70 -8.50 8.83 -5.09
CA ASP A 70 -9.20 7.64 -4.62
C ASP A 70 -8.23 6.49 -4.51
N ILE A 71 -8.34 5.74 -3.43
CA ILE A 71 -7.53 4.57 -3.20
C ILE A 71 -8.29 3.62 -2.28
N GLY A 72 -8.28 2.35 -2.62
CA GLY A 72 -8.96 1.35 -1.83
C GLY A 72 -8.33 -0.01 -2.05
N CYS A 73 -8.75 -0.95 -1.24
CA CYS A 73 -8.17 -2.28 -1.24
C CYS A 73 -9.25 -3.29 -0.96
N LEU A 74 -9.26 -4.38 -1.71
CA LEU A 74 -10.17 -5.51 -1.46
C LEU A 74 -9.30 -6.69 -1.08
N VAL A 75 -9.56 -7.27 0.08
CA VAL A 75 -8.78 -8.40 0.61
C VAL A 75 -9.68 -9.61 0.76
N PHE A 76 -9.26 -10.73 0.20
CA PHE A 76 -10.06 -11.96 0.27
C PHE A 76 -10.03 -12.53 1.69
N ASP A 77 -11.19 -12.77 2.23
CA ASP A 77 -11.36 -13.39 3.54
C ASP A 77 -11.74 -14.86 3.35
N HIS A 78 -10.87 -15.75 3.81
CA HIS A 78 -11.08 -17.19 3.64
C HIS A 78 -12.23 -17.74 4.47
N GLU A 79 -12.57 -17.07 5.56
CA GLU A 79 -13.68 -17.54 6.40
C GLU A 79 -15.02 -17.26 5.75
N THR A 80 -15.22 -16.04 5.27
CA THR A 80 -16.47 -15.66 4.62
C THR A 80 -16.46 -15.95 3.12
N LYS A 81 -15.28 -16.26 2.57
CA LYS A 81 -15.08 -16.51 1.13
C LYS A 81 -15.56 -15.34 0.30
N SER A 82 -15.24 -14.13 0.76
CA SER A 82 -15.60 -12.92 0.06
C SER A 82 -14.50 -11.88 0.23
N TYR A 83 -14.52 -10.86 -0.60
CA TYR A 83 -13.57 -9.75 -0.51
C TYR A 83 -14.09 -8.71 0.44
N VAL A 84 -13.21 -8.27 1.35
CA VAL A 84 -13.54 -7.24 2.32
C VAL A 84 -12.89 -5.93 1.88
N PRO A 85 -13.67 -4.86 1.73
CA PRO A 85 -13.10 -3.57 1.31
C PRO A 85 -12.45 -2.85 2.48
N HIS A 86 -11.36 -2.16 2.17
CA HIS A 86 -10.62 -1.37 3.14
C HIS A 86 -10.33 0.01 2.57
N ASP A 87 -10.28 1.00 3.44
CA ASP A 87 -10.15 2.40 3.07
C ASP A 87 -8.73 2.93 3.31
N LYS A 88 -8.56 4.23 3.13
CA LYS A 88 -7.28 4.89 3.31
C LYS A 88 -6.73 4.71 4.72
N THR A 89 -7.59 4.76 5.71
CA THR A 89 -7.16 4.61 7.12
C THR A 89 -6.54 3.24 7.35
N TRP A 90 -7.18 2.21 6.83
CA TRP A 90 -6.66 0.86 6.96
C TRP A 90 -5.31 0.71 6.23
N ILE A 91 -5.21 1.29 5.03
CA ILE A 91 -3.99 1.23 4.22
C ILE A 91 -2.84 1.89 4.95
N LYS A 92 -3.07 3.08 5.51
CA LYS A 92 -2.03 3.78 6.29
C LYS A 92 -1.55 2.93 7.45
N LYS A 93 -2.48 2.27 8.12
CA LYS A 93 -2.14 1.42 9.26
C LYS A 93 -1.31 0.22 8.83
N GLN A 94 -1.66 -0.41 7.72
CA GLN A 94 -0.91 -1.55 7.21
C GLN A 94 0.51 -1.17 6.85
N VAL A 95 0.68 -0.05 6.15
CA VAL A 95 2.00 0.41 5.75
C VAL A 95 2.82 0.81 6.96
N PHE A 96 2.22 1.48 7.94
CA PHE A 96 2.93 1.84 9.15
C PHE A 96 3.46 0.61 9.88
N THR A 97 2.62 -0.41 10.03
CA THR A 97 3.02 -1.65 10.69
C THR A 97 4.16 -2.33 9.94
N MET A 98 4.09 -2.35 8.62
CA MET A 98 5.09 -2.99 7.79
C MET A 98 6.44 -2.27 7.89
N LEU A 99 6.42 -0.95 7.79
CA LEU A 99 7.65 -0.16 7.87
C LEU A 99 8.26 -0.23 9.26
N ARG A 100 7.41 -0.23 10.29
CA ARG A 100 7.88 -0.35 11.67
C ARG A 100 8.52 -1.70 11.90
N GLY A 101 7.97 -2.75 11.33
CA GLY A 101 8.55 -4.08 11.42
C GLY A 101 9.94 -4.14 10.82
N ILE A 102 10.14 -3.48 9.68
CA ILE A 102 11.44 -3.44 9.03
C ILE A 102 12.46 -2.74 9.94
N VAL A 103 12.06 -1.62 10.54
CA VAL A 103 12.97 -0.87 11.43
C VAL A 103 13.32 -1.69 12.66
N VAL A 104 12.34 -2.36 13.25
CA VAL A 104 12.56 -3.12 14.48
C VAL A 104 13.47 -4.32 14.23
N ASN A 105 13.43 -4.88 13.05
CA ASN A 105 14.23 -6.07 12.72
C ASN A 105 15.69 -5.76 12.42
N LYS A 106 16.07 -4.52 12.50
CA LYS A 106 17.49 -4.16 12.40
C LYS A 106 18.17 -4.15 13.77
#